data_b448c484384b7bfe0a34071fd107052f
#
_entry.id   b448c484384b7bfe0a34071fd107052f
#
_cell.length_a   1.000
_cell.length_b   1.000
_cell.length_c   1.000
_cell.angle_alpha   90.00
_cell.angle_beta   90.00
_cell.angle_gamma   90.00
#
_symmetry.space_group_name_H-M   'P 1'
#
loop_
_entity.id
_entity.type
_entity.pdbx_description
1 polymer ?
#
loop_
_entity_poly.entity_id
_entity_poly.type
_entity_poly.pdbx_seq_one_letter_code
_entity_poly.pdbx_strand_id
1 'polypeptide(L)'
;MSTFLESKSPVIVNNVLYNEDAVVATWINEQFNIPGVDLVSVPFVAMGIVDPNSSSTSLRERLIAGCYFFNQVDTPVRKDIWVTAAMTESAASHRGAIKQILAYPFQQLGMKRISAECDLSNTRLLRQLEILGFAQEGVKPNVGPNGEAWGYFGLYPERCPFWND
;
A
#
# COMPACT_ATOMS: atom_id res chain seq x y z
N MET A 1 -1.16 -1.11 35.47
CA MET A 1 -2.34 -0.86 34.64
C MET A 1 -2.04 -1.42 33.25
N SER A 2 -2.71 -2.49 32.89
CA SER A 2 -2.66 -2.97 31.51
C SER A 2 -3.56 -2.06 30.68
N THR A 3 -2.97 -1.26 29.79
CA THR A 3 -3.72 -0.65 28.72
C THR A 3 -4.20 -1.78 27.80
N PHE A 4 -5.47 -2.12 27.93
CA PHE A 4 -6.12 -2.90 26.89
C PHE A 4 -6.07 -2.07 25.62
N LEU A 5 -5.17 -2.43 24.70
CA LEU A 5 -5.32 -2.05 23.30
C LEU A 5 -6.65 -2.68 22.88
N GLU A 6 -7.70 -1.88 22.86
CA GLU A 6 -8.94 -2.31 22.24
C GLU A 6 -8.60 -2.68 20.80
N SER A 7 -8.66 -3.99 20.49
CA SER A 7 -8.54 -4.44 19.11
C SER A 7 -9.72 -3.84 18.35
N LYS A 8 -9.41 -2.87 17.46
CA LYS A 8 -10.43 -2.28 16.60
C LYS A 8 -11.04 -3.37 15.73
N SER A 9 -12.36 -3.47 15.72
CA SER A 9 -13.06 -4.41 14.84
C SER A 9 -12.83 -4.05 13.37
N PRO A 10 -12.80 -5.06 12.47
CA PRO A 10 -12.73 -4.82 11.02
C PRO A 10 -13.89 -3.92 10.57
N VAL A 11 -13.59 -2.98 9.69
CA VAL A 11 -14.57 -2.05 9.13
C VAL A 11 -14.38 -1.98 7.61
N ILE A 12 -15.46 -2.09 6.88
CA ILE A 12 -15.48 -1.88 5.42
C ILE A 12 -16.33 -0.65 5.13
N VAL A 13 -15.72 0.35 4.48
CA VAL A 13 -16.38 1.59 4.05
C VAL A 13 -16.04 1.85 2.59
N ASN A 14 -17.05 1.92 1.73
CA ASN A 14 -16.87 2.11 0.28
C ASN A 14 -15.87 1.12 -0.34
N ASN A 15 -15.99 -0.14 0.04
CA ASN A 15 -15.13 -1.26 -0.36
C ASN A 15 -13.68 -1.19 0.17
N VAL A 16 -13.38 -0.27 1.07
CA VAL A 16 -12.07 -0.22 1.75
C VAL A 16 -12.17 -0.93 3.09
N LEU A 17 -11.27 -1.90 3.29
CA LEU A 17 -11.13 -2.65 4.53
C LEU A 17 -10.12 -1.96 5.45
N TYR A 18 -10.53 -1.70 6.68
CA TYR A 18 -9.72 -1.12 7.76
C TYR A 18 -9.63 -2.08 8.94
N ASN A 19 -8.62 -1.86 9.78
CA ASN A 19 -8.43 -2.56 11.07
C ASN A 19 -8.18 -4.07 10.94
N GLU A 20 -7.62 -4.49 9.81
CA GLU A 20 -7.19 -5.86 9.53
C GLU A 20 -5.77 -5.88 8.95
N ASP A 21 -4.87 -5.17 9.60
CA ASP A 21 -3.51 -4.93 9.12
C ASP A 21 -2.78 -6.24 8.79
N ALA A 22 -2.87 -7.24 9.68
CA ALA A 22 -2.19 -8.52 9.47
C ALA A 22 -2.76 -9.30 8.27
N VAL A 23 -4.08 -9.31 8.09
CA VAL A 23 -4.74 -9.99 6.96
C VAL A 23 -4.31 -9.36 5.63
N VAL A 24 -4.36 -8.04 5.55
CA VAL A 24 -4.00 -7.29 4.35
C VAL A 24 -2.52 -7.47 4.03
N ALA A 25 -1.65 -7.33 5.02
CA ALA A 25 -0.21 -7.48 4.83
C ALA A 25 0.18 -8.90 4.39
N THR A 26 -0.45 -9.92 4.97
CA THR A 26 -0.24 -11.32 4.55
C THR A 26 -0.66 -11.53 3.11
N TRP A 27 -1.81 -11.00 2.72
CA TRP A 27 -2.28 -11.06 1.34
C TRP A 27 -1.28 -10.40 0.36
N ILE A 28 -0.76 -9.21 0.71
CA ILE A 28 0.23 -8.49 -0.10
C ILE A 28 1.49 -9.34 -0.30
N ASN A 29 2.02 -9.91 0.78
CA ASN A 29 3.23 -10.73 0.71
C ASN A 29 3.04 -11.97 -0.15
N GLU A 30 1.86 -12.57 -0.14
CA GLU A 30 1.53 -13.70 -1.01
C GLU A 30 1.52 -13.31 -2.48
N GLN A 31 1.08 -12.10 -2.82
CA GLN A 31 1.13 -11.61 -4.20
C GLN A 31 2.58 -11.49 -4.73
N PHE A 32 3.54 -11.23 -3.84
CA PHE A 32 4.96 -11.15 -4.18
C PHE A 32 5.71 -12.49 -4.05
N ASN A 33 5.02 -13.59 -3.67
CA ASN A 33 5.65 -14.88 -3.38
C ASN A 33 6.79 -14.79 -2.36
N ILE A 34 6.63 -13.92 -1.35
CA ILE A 34 7.59 -13.77 -0.27
C ILE A 34 7.12 -14.61 0.92
N PRO A 35 7.75 -15.77 1.20
CA PRO A 35 7.37 -16.55 2.36
C PRO A 35 7.91 -15.92 3.65
N GLY A 36 7.08 -15.88 4.67
CA GLY A 36 7.54 -15.67 6.04
C GLY A 36 8.13 -14.30 6.36
N VAL A 37 7.70 -13.23 5.69
CA VAL A 37 8.11 -11.89 6.09
C VAL A 37 7.47 -11.57 7.42
N ASP A 38 8.32 -11.37 8.44
CA ASP A 38 7.89 -10.89 9.74
C ASP A 38 7.62 -9.38 9.65
N LEU A 39 6.35 -9.03 9.48
CA LEU A 39 5.91 -7.63 9.46
C LEU A 39 5.72 -7.04 10.85
N VAL A 40 5.86 -7.85 11.89
CA VAL A 40 5.59 -7.44 13.27
C VAL A 40 6.65 -6.48 13.80
N SER A 41 7.86 -6.53 13.26
CA SER A 41 8.98 -5.70 13.72
C SER A 41 8.92 -4.24 13.26
N VAL A 42 8.08 -3.93 12.27
CA VAL A 42 7.95 -2.58 11.71
C VAL A 42 6.52 -2.10 11.90
N PRO A 43 6.30 -0.99 12.63
CA PRO A 43 4.96 -0.41 12.75
C PRO A 43 4.41 -0.05 11.37
N PHE A 44 3.20 -0.48 11.09
CA PHE A 44 2.53 -0.21 9.82
C PHE A 44 1.02 -0.08 10.01
N VAL A 45 0.38 0.59 9.05
CA VAL A 45 -1.07 0.66 8.92
C VAL A 45 -1.44 0.13 7.54
N ALA A 46 -2.33 -0.85 7.50
CA ALA A 46 -2.75 -1.47 6.25
C ALA A 46 -4.20 -1.18 5.92
N MET A 47 -4.49 -1.12 4.63
CA MET A 47 -5.83 -0.97 4.08
C MET A 47 -5.96 -1.86 2.86
N GLY A 48 -7.13 -2.44 2.67
CA GLY A 48 -7.42 -3.28 1.51
C GLY A 48 -8.61 -2.79 0.72
N ILE A 49 -8.72 -3.25 -0.51
CA ILE A 49 -9.93 -3.10 -1.31
C ILE A 49 -10.55 -4.49 -1.44
N VAL A 50 -11.83 -4.59 -1.09
CA VAL A 50 -12.59 -5.83 -1.21
C VAL A 50 -13.47 -5.80 -2.46
N ASP A 51 -13.60 -6.97 -3.10
CA ASP A 51 -14.49 -7.12 -4.24
C ASP A 51 -15.95 -7.05 -3.76
N PRO A 52 -16.73 -6.05 -4.23
CA PRO A 52 -18.13 -5.93 -3.83
C PRO A 52 -19.00 -7.09 -4.32
N ASN A 53 -18.56 -7.85 -5.30
CA ASN A 53 -19.28 -8.99 -5.87
C ASN A 53 -18.89 -10.33 -5.25
N SER A 54 -17.92 -10.35 -4.32
CA SER A 54 -17.53 -11.58 -3.64
C SER A 54 -18.57 -12.01 -2.62
N SER A 55 -18.92 -13.29 -2.64
CA SER A 55 -19.81 -13.92 -1.66
C SER A 55 -19.05 -14.63 -0.54
N SER A 56 -17.72 -14.60 -0.56
CA SER A 56 -16.91 -15.24 0.47
C SER A 56 -17.09 -14.58 1.84
N THR A 57 -17.10 -15.39 2.89
CA THR A 57 -17.08 -14.92 4.27
C THR A 57 -15.67 -14.61 4.75
N SER A 58 -14.63 -15.07 4.03
CA SER A 58 -13.24 -14.79 4.33
C SER A 58 -12.84 -13.42 3.77
N LEU A 59 -12.40 -12.50 4.63
CA LEU A 59 -11.91 -11.19 4.21
C LEU A 59 -10.73 -11.32 3.25
N ARG A 60 -9.82 -12.26 3.51
CA ARG A 60 -8.66 -12.52 2.67
C ARG A 60 -9.06 -12.90 1.24
N GLU A 61 -10.07 -13.76 1.07
CA GLU A 61 -10.54 -14.18 -0.25
C GLU A 61 -11.28 -13.06 -1.00
N ARG A 62 -11.74 -12.05 -0.28
CA ARG A 62 -12.41 -10.89 -0.87
C ARG A 62 -11.45 -9.81 -1.35
N LEU A 63 -10.20 -9.83 -0.90
CA LEU A 63 -9.22 -8.79 -1.25
C LEU A 63 -8.84 -8.83 -2.72
N ILE A 64 -8.87 -7.68 -3.37
CA ILE A 64 -8.40 -7.46 -4.74
C ILE A 64 -7.25 -6.45 -4.81
N ALA A 65 -7.00 -5.72 -3.74
CA ALA A 65 -5.86 -4.85 -3.58
C ALA A 65 -5.56 -4.67 -2.09
N GLY A 66 -4.36 -4.27 -1.80
CA GLY A 66 -3.96 -3.89 -0.46
C GLY A 66 -2.68 -3.07 -0.47
N CYS A 67 -2.52 -2.29 0.59
CA CYS A 67 -1.29 -1.56 0.85
C CYS A 67 -1.03 -1.51 2.35
N TYR A 68 0.24 -1.37 2.72
CA TYR A 68 0.59 -0.96 4.07
C TYR A 68 1.58 0.20 4.02
N PHE A 69 1.34 1.17 4.91
CA PHE A 69 2.14 2.38 5.07
C PHE A 69 3.05 2.22 6.28
N PHE A 70 4.30 2.62 6.16
CA PHE A 70 5.32 2.46 7.19
C PHE A 70 6.40 3.54 7.09
N ASN A 71 7.29 3.60 8.08
CA ASN A 71 8.42 4.53 8.11
C ASN A 71 8.01 5.99 7.86
N GLN A 72 6.97 6.43 8.56
CA GLN A 72 6.53 7.83 8.49
C GLN A 72 7.61 8.75 9.08
N VAL A 73 7.96 9.77 8.31
CA VAL A 73 8.78 10.89 8.78
C VAL A 73 7.92 12.15 8.74
N ASP A 74 7.63 12.70 9.89
CA ASP A 74 6.78 13.88 10.05
C ASP A 74 7.50 14.93 10.89
N THR A 75 8.22 15.80 10.22
CA THR A 75 8.98 16.91 10.82
C THR A 75 8.60 18.22 10.10
N PRO A 76 8.96 19.39 10.65
CA PRO A 76 8.73 20.65 9.94
C PRO A 76 9.40 20.74 8.57
N VAL A 77 10.42 19.90 8.30
CA VAL A 77 11.21 19.94 7.07
C VAL A 77 11.05 18.71 6.20
N ARG A 78 10.32 17.68 6.67
CA ARG A 78 10.16 16.42 5.92
C ARG A 78 8.81 15.77 6.22
N LYS A 79 8.03 15.51 5.19
CA LYS A 79 6.68 14.90 5.23
C LYS A 79 6.62 13.72 4.25
N ASP A 80 7.07 12.57 4.68
CA ASP A 80 7.27 11.39 3.83
C ASP A 80 6.77 10.12 4.52
N ILE A 81 6.21 9.20 3.75
CA ILE A 81 5.81 7.88 4.22
C ILE A 81 6.06 6.84 3.12
N TRP A 82 6.46 5.64 3.52
CA TRP A 82 6.66 4.53 2.60
C TRP A 82 5.40 3.70 2.45
N VAL A 83 5.24 3.09 1.29
CA VAL A 83 4.15 2.15 0.99
C VAL A 83 4.67 0.89 0.31
N THR A 84 4.08 -0.24 0.69
CA THR A 84 4.11 -1.47 -0.10
C THR A 84 2.68 -1.78 -0.51
N ALA A 85 2.47 -2.07 -1.77
CA ALA A 85 1.14 -2.30 -2.32
C ALA A 85 1.15 -3.44 -3.34
N ALA A 86 0.03 -4.10 -3.45
CA ALA A 86 -0.25 -5.07 -4.51
C ALA A 86 -1.70 -4.94 -4.94
N MET A 87 -1.98 -5.15 -6.21
CA MET A 87 -3.36 -5.14 -6.72
C MET A 87 -3.55 -6.12 -7.87
N THR A 88 -4.78 -6.61 -7.98
CA THR A 88 -5.23 -7.35 -9.14
C THR A 88 -5.59 -6.37 -10.27
N GLU A 89 -5.77 -6.87 -11.50
CA GLU A 89 -6.11 -6.03 -12.64
C GLU A 89 -7.44 -5.29 -12.45
N SER A 90 -8.40 -5.91 -11.77
CA SER A 90 -9.73 -5.31 -11.51
C SER A 90 -9.69 -4.15 -10.51
N ALA A 91 -8.67 -4.08 -9.66
CA ALA A 91 -8.61 -3.08 -8.60
C ALA A 91 -8.49 -1.64 -9.12
N ALA A 92 -7.83 -1.44 -10.27
CA ALA A 92 -7.66 -0.11 -10.87
C ALA A 92 -8.98 0.56 -11.26
N SER A 93 -10.06 -0.22 -11.45
CA SER A 93 -11.39 0.32 -11.73
C SER A 93 -12.09 0.91 -10.50
N HIS A 94 -11.60 0.61 -9.30
CA HIS A 94 -12.17 1.10 -8.04
C HIS A 94 -11.54 2.44 -7.62
N ARG A 95 -11.72 3.46 -8.45
CA ARG A 95 -11.09 4.79 -8.28
C ARG A 95 -11.44 5.44 -6.94
N GLY A 96 -12.70 5.36 -6.53
CA GLY A 96 -13.15 5.92 -5.25
C GLY A 96 -12.49 5.26 -4.04
N ALA A 97 -12.31 3.95 -4.07
CA ALA A 97 -11.61 3.22 -3.02
C ALA A 97 -10.12 3.60 -2.94
N ILE A 98 -9.45 3.70 -4.10
CA ILE A 98 -8.05 4.14 -4.16
C ILE A 98 -7.92 5.56 -3.60
N LYS A 99 -8.79 6.49 -4.00
CA LYS A 99 -8.79 7.85 -3.47
C LYS A 99 -8.98 7.86 -1.94
N GLN A 100 -9.88 7.04 -1.43
CA GLN A 100 -10.13 6.93 0.00
C GLN A 100 -8.89 6.42 0.77
N ILE A 101 -8.18 5.45 0.21
CA ILE A 101 -6.91 4.98 0.79
C ILE A 101 -5.86 6.09 0.80
N LEU A 102 -5.73 6.85 -0.30
CA LEU A 102 -4.77 7.94 -0.41
C LEU A 102 -5.10 9.11 0.54
N ALA A 103 -6.34 9.24 0.98
CA ALA A 103 -6.72 10.24 1.98
C ALA A 103 -5.99 10.02 3.32
N TYR A 104 -5.61 8.80 3.65
CA TYR A 104 -4.86 8.52 4.87
C TYR A 104 -3.48 9.22 4.88
N PRO A 105 -2.56 8.97 3.95
CA PRO A 105 -1.27 9.67 3.95
C PRO A 105 -1.39 11.16 3.59
N PHE A 106 -2.20 11.53 2.62
CA PHE A 106 -2.20 12.90 2.11
C PHE A 106 -3.04 13.87 2.94
N GLN A 107 -4.18 13.42 3.46
CA GLN A 107 -5.10 14.29 4.19
C GLN A 107 -5.00 14.09 5.70
N GLN A 108 -5.11 12.86 6.19
CA GLN A 108 -5.09 12.59 7.64
C GLN A 108 -3.71 12.81 8.25
N LEU A 109 -2.66 12.33 7.60
CA LEU A 109 -1.28 12.49 8.07
C LEU A 109 -0.60 13.76 7.54
N GLY A 110 -1.13 14.38 6.49
CA GLY A 110 -0.55 15.57 5.89
C GLY A 110 0.79 15.35 5.20
N MET A 111 1.05 14.14 4.71
CA MET A 111 2.27 13.84 3.99
C MET A 111 2.30 14.52 2.62
N LYS A 112 3.48 14.92 2.20
CA LYS A 112 3.71 15.55 0.89
C LYS A 112 4.22 14.56 -0.14
N ARG A 113 4.57 13.35 0.30
CA ARG A 113 5.18 12.32 -0.53
C ARG A 113 4.84 10.94 0.00
N ILE A 114 4.59 10.01 -0.92
CA ILE A 114 4.61 8.58 -0.67
C ILE A 114 5.78 7.99 -1.43
N SER A 115 6.64 7.26 -0.75
CA SER A 115 7.81 6.60 -1.33
C SER A 115 7.56 5.11 -1.51
N ALA A 116 8.05 4.54 -2.60
CA ALA A 116 7.99 3.10 -2.88
C ALA A 116 9.27 2.61 -3.54
N GLU A 117 9.56 1.34 -3.38
CA GLU A 117 10.64 0.65 -4.10
C GLU A 117 10.10 -0.58 -4.83
N CYS A 118 10.71 -0.90 -5.95
CA CYS A 118 10.27 -2.01 -6.78
C CYS A 118 11.44 -2.60 -7.55
N ASP A 119 11.49 -3.93 -7.60
CA ASP A 119 12.36 -4.67 -8.51
C ASP A 119 12.04 -4.25 -9.96
N LEU A 120 13.03 -3.73 -10.68
CA LEU A 120 12.86 -3.25 -12.05
C LEU A 120 12.55 -4.37 -13.06
N SER A 121 12.75 -5.62 -12.70
CA SER A 121 12.32 -6.76 -13.52
C SER A 121 10.83 -7.10 -13.35
N ASN A 122 10.19 -6.58 -12.31
CA ASN A 122 8.76 -6.77 -12.07
C ASN A 122 7.92 -5.80 -12.89
N THR A 123 7.74 -6.11 -14.16
CA THR A 123 7.05 -5.25 -15.13
C THR A 123 5.58 -4.99 -14.77
N ARG A 124 4.91 -5.96 -14.15
CA ARG A 124 3.52 -5.81 -13.69
C ARG A 124 3.41 -4.75 -12.61
N LEU A 125 4.28 -4.78 -11.61
CA LEU A 125 4.28 -3.80 -10.53
C LEU A 125 4.69 -2.41 -11.04
N LEU A 126 5.67 -2.33 -11.93
CA LEU A 126 6.05 -1.06 -12.57
C LEU A 126 4.86 -0.41 -13.27
N ARG A 127 4.08 -1.19 -13.99
CA ARG A 127 2.88 -0.69 -14.67
C ARG A 127 1.82 -0.19 -13.66
N GLN A 128 1.65 -0.91 -12.56
CA GLN A 128 0.72 -0.50 -11.49
C GLN A 128 1.16 0.81 -10.84
N LEU A 129 2.45 0.99 -10.56
CA LEU A 129 3.00 2.23 -10.04
C LEU A 129 2.76 3.40 -10.99
N GLU A 130 2.98 3.18 -12.29
CA GLU A 130 2.73 4.19 -13.32
C GLU A 130 1.25 4.61 -13.37
N ILE A 131 0.33 3.64 -13.34
CA ILE A 131 -1.12 3.91 -13.32
C ILE A 131 -1.50 4.76 -12.10
N LEU A 132 -0.91 4.50 -10.95
CA LEU A 132 -1.16 5.25 -9.71
C LEU A 132 -0.55 6.67 -9.73
N GLY A 133 0.36 6.95 -10.65
CA GLY A 133 1.01 8.25 -10.78
C GLY A 133 2.39 8.35 -10.16
N PHE A 134 2.98 7.23 -9.71
CA PHE A 134 4.36 7.22 -9.22
C PHE A 134 5.34 7.54 -10.34
N ALA A 135 6.33 8.36 -10.03
CA ALA A 135 7.45 8.66 -10.91
C ALA A 135 8.72 7.97 -10.41
N GLN A 136 9.44 7.33 -11.32
CA GLN A 136 10.75 6.77 -10.99
C GLN A 136 11.76 7.89 -10.79
N GLU A 137 12.47 7.86 -9.67
CA GLU A 137 13.40 8.92 -9.28
C GLU A 137 14.85 8.45 -9.23
N GLY A 138 15.07 7.15 -9.28
CA GLY A 138 16.41 6.62 -9.30
C GLY A 138 16.45 5.10 -9.32
N VAL A 139 17.67 4.57 -9.32
CA VAL A 139 17.96 3.14 -9.37
C VAL A 139 18.97 2.79 -8.30
N LYS A 140 18.71 1.71 -7.58
CA LYS A 140 19.66 1.07 -6.66
C LYS A 140 20.16 -0.21 -7.33
N PRO A 141 21.38 -0.28 -7.80
CA PRO A 141 21.91 -1.51 -8.38
C PRO A 141 22.17 -2.56 -7.31
N ASN A 142 22.10 -3.82 -7.70
CA ASN A 142 22.55 -4.96 -6.89
C ASN A 142 21.83 -5.10 -5.54
N VAL A 143 20.52 -4.84 -5.51
CA VAL A 143 19.68 -4.96 -4.31
C VAL A 143 19.11 -6.36 -4.15
N GLY A 144 18.68 -6.97 -5.25
CA GLY A 144 18.06 -8.28 -5.24
C GLY A 144 19.04 -9.42 -5.01
N PRO A 145 18.56 -10.60 -4.60
CA PRO A 145 19.43 -11.76 -4.26
C PRO A 145 20.25 -12.27 -5.44
N ASN A 146 19.82 -12.01 -6.69
CA ASN A 146 20.56 -12.36 -7.91
C ASN A 146 21.17 -11.12 -8.60
N GLY A 147 21.35 -10.03 -7.86
CA GLY A 147 21.91 -8.80 -8.38
C GLY A 147 20.91 -7.89 -9.08
N GLU A 148 19.61 -8.14 -8.95
CA GLU A 148 18.56 -7.31 -9.57
C GLU A 148 18.66 -5.85 -9.10
N ALA A 149 18.53 -4.93 -10.05
CA ALA A 149 18.40 -3.51 -9.73
C ALA A 149 16.98 -3.18 -9.30
N TRP A 150 16.84 -2.34 -8.29
CA TRP A 150 15.56 -1.82 -7.83
C TRP A 150 15.45 -0.33 -8.17
N GLY A 151 14.26 0.08 -8.56
CA GLY A 151 13.93 1.49 -8.70
C GLY A 151 13.30 2.03 -7.42
N TYR A 152 13.48 3.31 -7.17
CA TYR A 152 12.70 4.02 -6.16
C TYR A 152 11.83 5.10 -6.81
N PHE A 153 10.66 5.27 -6.22
CA PHE A 153 9.55 5.99 -6.82
C PHE A 153 8.95 6.94 -5.79
N GLY A 154 8.39 8.04 -6.28
CA GLY A 154 7.65 8.98 -5.47
C GLY A 154 6.28 9.28 -6.05
N LEU A 155 5.30 9.42 -5.17
CA LEU A 155 3.97 9.89 -5.50
C LEU A 155 3.68 11.16 -4.73
N TYR A 156 3.24 12.19 -5.44
CA TYR A 156 2.90 13.49 -4.87
C TYR A 156 1.42 13.79 -5.05
N PRO A 157 0.77 14.47 -4.09
CA PRO A 157 -0.66 14.79 -4.22
C PRO A 157 -1.00 15.50 -5.52
N GLU A 158 -0.19 16.46 -5.96
CA GLU A 158 -0.42 17.25 -7.16
C GLU A 158 -0.27 16.47 -8.47
N ARG A 159 0.34 15.29 -8.44
CA ARG A 159 0.55 14.43 -9.62
C ARG A 159 -0.25 13.14 -9.60
N CYS A 160 -0.99 12.89 -8.54
CA CYS A 160 -1.74 11.65 -8.41
C CYS A 160 -3.09 11.76 -9.13
N PRO A 161 -3.32 10.99 -10.22
CA PRO A 161 -4.58 11.07 -10.97
C PRO A 161 -5.79 10.65 -10.13
N PHE A 162 -5.61 9.70 -9.21
CA PHE A 162 -6.69 9.25 -8.32
C PHE A 162 -7.02 10.26 -7.22
N TRP A 163 -6.08 11.10 -6.84
CA TRP A 163 -6.29 12.11 -5.80
C TRP A 163 -6.95 13.37 -6.34
N ASN A 164 -6.66 13.73 -7.57
CA ASN A 164 -7.11 14.98 -8.20
C ASN A 164 -8.38 14.81 -9.04
N ASP A 165 -9.01 13.67 -9.00
CA ASP A 165 -10.28 13.43 -9.68
C ASP A 165 -11.45 14.12 -8.98
#